data_64a8accc945dd40eac6557a2aad2ef66
#
_entry.id   64a8accc945dd40eac6557a2aad2ef66
#
_cell.length_a   1.000
_cell.length_b   1.000
_cell.length_c   1.000
_cell.angle_alpha   90.00
_cell.angle_beta   90.00
_cell.angle_gamma   90.00
#
_symmetry.space_group_name_H-M   'P 1'
#
loop_
_entity.id
_entity.type
_entity.pdbx_description
1 polymer ?
#
loop_
_entity_poly.entity_id
_entity_poly.type
_entity_poly.pdbx_seq_one_letter_code
_entity_poly.pdbx_strand_id
1 'polypeptide(L)'
;MPTSSTTGHASPAAEAWRLIHQLIASQRGRFLAVATELDLSPAQIMALQMLEPGHPVAMSALATALGCDNSNVTGIIDRLQDRGLVTRRSGDHDRRVKMLDVTPAGAQLRAQLLARLYDTVPAPLARLSPAEQTALRDLLRRALDSPSP
;
A
#
# COMPACT_ATOMS: atom_id res chain seq x y z
N MET A 1 33.49 -37.50 17.68
CA MET A 1 33.14 -36.08 17.63
C MET A 1 31.75 -35.97 17.05
N PRO A 2 30.70 -35.69 17.86
CA PRO A 2 29.37 -35.50 17.34
C PRO A 2 29.27 -34.06 16.82
N THR A 3 28.98 -33.90 15.54
CA THR A 3 28.62 -32.63 14.91
C THR A 3 27.23 -32.23 15.39
N SER A 4 27.19 -31.25 16.28
CA SER A 4 25.92 -30.63 16.73
C SER A 4 25.28 -29.89 15.57
N SER A 5 24.29 -30.51 14.95
CA SER A 5 23.37 -29.84 14.03
C SER A 5 22.53 -28.85 14.83
N THR A 6 22.96 -27.61 14.88
CA THR A 6 22.12 -26.50 15.39
C THR A 6 20.96 -26.30 14.43
N THR A 7 19.85 -26.91 14.72
CA THR A 7 18.55 -26.60 14.05
C THR A 7 18.23 -25.16 14.43
N GLY A 8 18.59 -24.22 13.55
CA GLY A 8 18.30 -22.80 13.73
C GLY A 8 16.78 -22.59 13.74
N HIS A 9 16.18 -22.55 14.92
CA HIS A 9 14.81 -22.10 15.07
C HIS A 9 14.75 -20.65 14.61
N ALA A 10 13.99 -20.37 13.56
CA ALA A 10 13.74 -19.02 13.14
C ALA A 10 13.18 -18.24 14.36
N SER A 11 13.64 -17.00 14.55
CA SER A 11 13.12 -16.18 15.65
C SER A 11 11.61 -15.99 15.49
N PRO A 12 10.84 -15.83 16.58
CA PRO A 12 9.41 -15.57 16.48
C PRO A 12 9.07 -14.37 15.57
N ALA A 13 9.95 -13.36 15.54
CA ALA A 13 9.80 -12.20 14.65
C ALA A 13 9.98 -12.60 13.16
N ALA A 14 10.95 -13.44 12.83
CA ALA A 14 11.15 -13.92 11.48
C ALA A 14 9.98 -14.82 11.01
N GLU A 15 9.44 -15.63 11.93
CA GLU A 15 8.26 -16.44 11.64
C GLU A 15 7.02 -15.57 11.42
N ALA A 16 6.77 -14.58 12.27
CA ALA A 16 5.68 -13.63 12.11
C ALA A 16 5.79 -12.89 10.77
N TRP A 17 6.98 -12.44 10.41
CA TRP A 17 7.23 -11.80 9.12
C TRP A 17 6.89 -12.71 7.93
N ARG A 18 7.32 -13.97 7.98
CA ARG A 18 6.99 -14.96 6.96
C ARG A 18 5.48 -15.19 6.84
N LEU A 19 4.77 -15.29 7.97
CA LEU A 19 3.31 -15.47 7.98
C LEU A 19 2.57 -14.25 7.43
N ILE A 20 3.02 -13.03 7.72
CA ILE A 20 2.49 -11.80 7.13
C ILE A 20 2.66 -11.83 5.61
N HIS A 21 3.83 -12.20 5.12
CA HIS A 21 4.06 -12.34 3.67
C HIS A 21 3.15 -13.39 3.02
N GLN A 22 2.93 -14.53 3.65
CA GLN A 22 2.01 -15.56 3.15
C GLN A 22 0.57 -15.05 3.10
N LEU A 23 0.14 -14.31 4.12
CA LEU A 23 -1.19 -13.70 4.16
C LEU A 23 -1.37 -12.69 3.02
N ILE A 24 -0.40 -11.79 2.83
CA ILE A 24 -0.41 -10.82 1.72
C ILE A 24 -0.44 -11.54 0.37
N ALA A 25 0.40 -12.55 0.18
CA ALA A 25 0.46 -13.32 -1.06
C ALA A 25 -0.88 -14.02 -1.38
N SER A 26 -1.59 -14.50 -0.35
CA SER A 26 -2.92 -15.13 -0.50
C SER A 26 -4.00 -14.16 -1.02
N GLN A 27 -3.79 -12.83 -0.87
CA GLN A 27 -4.72 -11.80 -1.33
C GLN A 27 -4.43 -11.30 -2.75
N ARG A 28 -3.36 -11.79 -3.39
CA ARG A 28 -2.92 -11.31 -4.71
C ARG A 28 -4.00 -11.43 -5.78
N GLY A 29 -4.73 -12.54 -5.81
CA GLY A 29 -5.81 -12.75 -6.79
C GLY A 29 -6.92 -11.72 -6.66
N ARG A 30 -7.32 -11.41 -5.41
CA ARG A 30 -8.32 -10.38 -5.13
C ARG A 30 -7.82 -8.98 -5.52
N PHE A 31 -6.58 -8.66 -5.20
CA PHE A 31 -5.98 -7.39 -5.60
C PHE A 31 -6.00 -7.21 -7.12
N LEU A 32 -5.62 -8.24 -7.88
CA LEU A 32 -5.65 -8.21 -9.35
C LEU A 32 -7.08 -8.13 -9.91
N ALA A 33 -8.05 -8.79 -9.28
CA ALA A 33 -9.46 -8.67 -9.68
C ALA A 33 -9.96 -7.24 -9.51
N VAL A 34 -9.70 -6.60 -8.36
CA VAL A 34 -10.05 -5.19 -8.11
C VAL A 34 -9.34 -4.26 -9.12
N ALA A 35 -8.07 -4.53 -9.44
CA ALA A 35 -7.34 -3.79 -10.44
C ALA A 35 -8.04 -3.83 -11.81
N THR A 36 -8.44 -5.02 -12.24
CA THR A 36 -9.16 -5.23 -13.50
C THR A 36 -10.54 -4.55 -13.50
N GLU A 37 -11.30 -4.69 -12.42
CA GLU A 37 -12.65 -4.10 -12.31
C GLU A 37 -12.63 -2.56 -12.35
N LEU A 38 -11.59 -1.94 -11.80
CA LEU A 38 -11.42 -0.48 -11.79
C LEU A 38 -10.60 0.04 -12.98
N ASP A 39 -10.18 -0.86 -13.88
CA ASP A 39 -9.30 -0.53 -15.01
C ASP A 39 -8.04 0.23 -14.55
N LEU A 40 -7.38 -0.29 -13.52
CA LEU A 40 -6.15 0.25 -12.96
C LEU A 40 -5.03 -0.79 -13.02
N SER A 41 -3.83 -0.35 -13.35
CA SER A 41 -2.65 -1.20 -13.13
C SER A 41 -2.32 -1.30 -11.62
N PRO A 42 -1.62 -2.36 -11.18
CA PRO A 42 -1.14 -2.46 -9.81
C PRO A 42 -0.37 -1.21 -9.33
N ALA A 43 0.47 -0.64 -10.17
CA ALA A 43 1.23 0.57 -9.85
C ALA A 43 0.33 1.81 -9.70
N GLN A 44 -0.72 1.94 -10.53
CA GLN A 44 -1.72 3.01 -10.38
C GLN A 44 -2.54 2.87 -9.10
N ILE A 45 -2.88 1.63 -8.72
CA ILE A 45 -3.54 1.37 -7.43
C ILE A 45 -2.65 1.84 -6.27
N MET A 46 -1.39 1.42 -6.26
CA MET A 46 -0.45 1.83 -5.20
C MET A 46 -0.29 3.35 -5.15
N ALA A 47 -0.15 4.01 -6.28
CA ALA A 47 -0.07 5.47 -6.35
C ALA A 47 -1.34 6.13 -5.80
N LEU A 48 -2.51 5.68 -6.23
CA LEU A 48 -3.79 6.26 -5.80
C LEU A 48 -4.07 6.05 -4.30
N GLN A 49 -3.63 4.93 -3.73
CA GLN A 49 -3.73 4.70 -2.29
C GLN A 49 -2.91 5.69 -1.47
N MET A 50 -1.75 6.10 -1.97
CA MET A 50 -0.82 7.02 -1.29
C MET A 50 -1.21 8.49 -1.44
N LEU A 51 -2.04 8.81 -2.42
CA LEU A 51 -2.53 10.15 -2.66
C LEU A 51 -3.83 10.39 -1.89
N GLU A 52 -3.79 11.29 -0.91
CA GLU A 52 -4.97 11.65 -0.12
C GLU A 52 -5.60 12.95 -0.63
N PRO A 53 -6.94 13.00 -0.77
CA PRO A 53 -7.63 14.22 -1.15
C PRO A 53 -7.32 15.37 -0.18
N GLY A 54 -6.98 16.53 -0.71
CA GLY A 54 -6.63 17.71 0.07
C GLY A 54 -5.22 17.72 0.68
N HIS A 55 -4.43 16.66 0.46
CA HIS A 55 -3.04 16.57 0.91
C HIS A 55 -2.11 16.35 -0.29
N PRO A 56 -1.69 17.42 -0.97
CA PRO A 56 -0.81 17.31 -2.13
C PRO A 56 0.53 16.67 -1.77
N VAL A 57 1.01 15.77 -2.62
CA VAL A 57 2.25 15.02 -2.43
C VAL A 57 3.26 15.39 -3.49
N ALA A 58 4.51 15.61 -3.10
CA ALA A 58 5.58 15.82 -4.08
C ALA A 58 5.81 14.56 -4.92
N MET A 59 6.01 14.73 -6.23
CA MET A 59 6.22 13.60 -7.15
C MET A 59 7.44 12.76 -6.77
N SER A 60 8.50 13.38 -6.26
CA SER A 60 9.68 12.68 -5.74
C SER A 60 9.37 11.85 -4.49
N ALA A 61 8.52 12.34 -3.59
CA ALA A 61 8.10 11.60 -2.41
C ALA A 61 7.27 10.37 -2.80
N LEU A 62 6.37 10.50 -3.79
CA LEU A 62 5.63 9.36 -4.32
C LEU A 62 6.56 8.34 -4.98
N ALA A 63 7.56 8.77 -5.75
CA ALA A 63 8.55 7.87 -6.36
C ALA A 63 9.32 7.06 -5.29
N THR A 64 9.78 7.74 -4.25
CA THR A 64 10.45 7.08 -3.11
C THR A 64 9.54 6.06 -2.44
N ALA A 65 8.32 6.43 -2.16
CA ALA A 65 7.35 5.56 -1.50
C ALA A 65 6.95 4.34 -2.34
N LEU A 66 6.89 4.48 -3.67
CA LEU A 66 6.64 3.37 -4.60
C LEU A 66 7.91 2.54 -4.89
N GLY A 67 9.07 2.96 -4.41
CA GLY A 67 10.34 2.29 -4.68
C GLY A 67 10.73 2.28 -6.17
N CYS A 68 10.33 3.30 -6.91
CA CYS A 68 10.61 3.42 -8.33
C CYS A 68 11.35 4.73 -8.66
N ASP A 69 11.94 4.78 -9.85
CA ASP A 69 12.58 6.00 -10.34
C ASP A 69 11.56 7.05 -10.82
N ASN A 70 12.02 8.28 -11.02
CA ASN A 70 11.17 9.39 -11.44
C ASN A 70 10.55 9.18 -12.84
N SER A 71 11.16 8.42 -13.72
CA SER A 71 10.61 8.14 -15.05
C SER A 71 9.42 7.20 -14.98
N ASN A 72 9.51 6.17 -14.16
CA ASN A 72 8.44 5.22 -13.92
C ASN A 72 7.23 5.89 -13.23
N VAL A 73 7.47 6.70 -12.19
CA VAL A 73 6.37 7.42 -11.52
C VAL A 73 5.71 8.43 -12.46
N THR A 74 6.48 9.05 -13.33
CA THR A 74 5.94 9.97 -14.35
C THR A 74 4.91 9.25 -15.22
N GLY A 75 5.26 8.09 -15.77
CA GLY A 75 4.33 7.30 -16.60
C GLY A 75 3.09 6.81 -15.88
N ILE A 76 3.20 6.47 -14.58
CA ILE A 76 2.05 6.10 -13.75
C ILE A 76 1.10 7.29 -13.58
N ILE A 77 1.66 8.45 -13.25
CA ILE A 77 0.89 9.68 -13.01
C ILE A 77 0.30 10.24 -14.31
N ASP A 78 1.01 10.18 -15.45
CA ASP A 78 0.48 10.59 -16.75
C ASP A 78 -0.84 9.86 -17.03
N ARG A 79 -0.88 8.54 -16.86
CA ARG A 79 -2.08 7.74 -17.09
C ARG A 79 -3.21 8.06 -16.12
N LEU A 80 -2.92 8.37 -14.85
CA LEU A 80 -3.93 8.81 -13.89
C LEU A 80 -4.45 10.21 -14.23
N GLN A 81 -3.58 11.08 -14.74
CA GLN A 81 -3.93 12.42 -15.18
C GLN A 81 -4.78 12.39 -16.45
N ASP A 82 -4.43 11.57 -17.43
CA ASP A 82 -5.22 11.37 -18.66
C ASP A 82 -6.65 10.90 -18.38
N ARG A 83 -6.84 10.18 -17.27
CA ARG A 83 -8.16 9.77 -16.78
C ARG A 83 -8.83 10.82 -15.88
N GLY A 84 -8.21 11.98 -15.68
CA GLY A 84 -8.76 13.04 -14.83
C GLY A 84 -8.79 12.71 -13.33
N LEU A 85 -7.98 11.75 -12.87
CA LEU A 85 -7.99 11.28 -11.47
C LEU A 85 -7.00 12.05 -10.58
N VAL A 86 -5.95 12.60 -11.17
CA VAL A 86 -4.89 13.35 -10.52
C VAL A 86 -4.56 14.59 -11.35
N THR A 87 -4.17 15.67 -10.68
CA THR A 87 -3.63 16.87 -11.31
C THR A 87 -2.20 17.11 -10.85
N ARG A 88 -1.41 17.77 -11.71
CA ARG A 88 -0.08 18.28 -11.36
C ARG A 88 -0.13 19.78 -11.23
N ARG A 89 0.50 20.33 -10.19
CA ARG A 89 0.72 21.74 -10.01
C ARG A 89 2.16 22.02 -9.58
N SER A 90 2.60 23.26 -9.74
CA SER A 90 3.88 23.68 -9.16
C SER A 90 3.73 23.84 -7.66
N GLY A 91 4.79 23.55 -6.91
CA GLY A 91 4.80 23.78 -5.47
C GLY A 91 4.70 25.26 -5.12
N ASP A 92 4.05 25.56 -4.00
CA ASP A 92 3.77 26.93 -3.57
C ASP A 92 5.05 27.69 -3.17
N HIS A 93 6.03 26.98 -2.61
CA HIS A 93 7.31 27.54 -2.17
C HIS A 93 8.45 27.37 -3.20
N ASP A 94 8.40 26.33 -4.02
CA ASP A 94 9.37 26.07 -5.10
C ASP A 94 8.64 25.54 -6.34
N ARG A 95 8.64 26.37 -7.39
CA ARG A 95 8.00 26.04 -8.67
C ARG A 95 8.66 24.87 -9.40
N ARG A 96 9.87 24.46 -9.00
CA ARG A 96 10.56 23.29 -9.57
C ARG A 96 9.98 21.98 -9.02
N VAL A 97 9.40 22.02 -7.84
CA VAL A 97 8.74 20.86 -7.25
C VAL A 97 7.38 20.66 -7.92
N LYS A 98 7.15 19.45 -8.42
CA LYS A 98 5.84 19.04 -8.95
C LYS A 98 5.04 18.39 -7.85
N MET A 99 3.93 19.02 -7.52
CA MET A 99 2.95 18.52 -6.54
C MET A 99 1.83 17.78 -7.26
N LEU A 100 1.39 16.69 -6.68
CA LEU A 100 0.29 15.85 -7.15
C LEU A 100 -0.91 16.09 -6.23
N ASP A 101 -2.06 16.27 -6.81
CA ASP A 101 -3.31 16.44 -6.09
C ASP A 101 -4.39 15.53 -6.67
N VAL A 102 -5.25 15.00 -5.82
CA VAL A 102 -6.33 14.10 -6.22
C VAL A 102 -7.55 14.93 -6.60
N THR A 103 -8.08 14.69 -7.79
CA THR A 103 -9.33 15.32 -8.22
C THR A 103 -10.54 14.74 -7.48
N PRO A 104 -11.73 15.39 -7.54
CA PRO A 104 -12.96 14.79 -7.02
C PRO A 104 -13.27 13.41 -7.61
N ALA A 105 -13.03 13.21 -8.90
CA ALA A 105 -13.18 11.90 -9.56
C ALA A 105 -12.14 10.89 -9.04
N GLY A 106 -10.90 11.32 -8.83
CA GLY A 106 -9.86 10.49 -8.22
C GLY A 106 -10.19 10.11 -6.78
N ALA A 107 -10.75 11.03 -5.98
CA ALA A 107 -11.18 10.76 -4.62
C ALA A 107 -12.31 9.72 -4.57
N GLN A 108 -13.28 9.82 -5.48
CA GLN A 108 -14.34 8.82 -5.62
C GLN A 108 -13.79 7.42 -5.96
N LEU A 109 -12.91 7.34 -6.97
CA LEU A 109 -12.31 6.06 -7.38
C LEU A 109 -11.44 5.48 -6.26
N ARG A 110 -10.68 6.32 -5.55
CA ARG A 110 -9.90 5.91 -4.37
C ARG A 110 -10.78 5.33 -3.27
N ALA A 111 -11.90 5.96 -2.96
CA ALA A 111 -12.85 5.45 -1.97
C ALA A 111 -13.41 4.08 -2.37
N GLN A 112 -13.80 3.89 -3.64
CA GLN A 112 -14.24 2.59 -4.17
C GLN A 112 -13.12 1.54 -4.08
N LEU A 113 -11.89 1.90 -4.44
CA LEU A 113 -10.72 1.04 -4.35
C LEU A 113 -10.49 0.57 -2.91
N LEU A 114 -10.46 1.49 -1.95
CA LEU A 114 -10.23 1.17 -0.54
C LEU A 114 -11.33 0.28 0.03
N ALA A 115 -12.60 0.58 -0.28
CA ALA A 115 -13.73 -0.25 0.12
C ALA A 115 -13.59 -1.69 -0.41
N ARG A 116 -13.29 -1.85 -1.70
CA ARG A 116 -13.12 -3.18 -2.31
C ARG A 116 -11.92 -3.96 -1.79
N LEU A 117 -10.86 -3.28 -1.40
CA LEU A 117 -9.66 -3.94 -0.85
C LEU A 117 -9.83 -4.30 0.63
N TYR A 118 -10.49 -3.45 1.43
CA TYR A 118 -10.42 -3.52 2.90
C TYR A 118 -11.75 -3.81 3.60
N ASP A 119 -12.91 -3.53 3.01
CA ASP A 119 -14.21 -3.77 3.70
C ASP A 119 -14.56 -5.26 3.80
N THR A 120 -13.92 -6.10 3.00
CA THR A 120 -14.08 -7.55 3.14
C THR A 120 -12.88 -8.14 3.85
N VAL A 121 -13.10 -8.65 5.04
CA VAL A 121 -12.06 -9.32 5.83
C VAL A 121 -11.58 -10.59 5.11
N PRO A 122 -10.27 -10.78 4.89
CA PRO A 122 -9.75 -12.03 4.34
C PRO A 122 -10.15 -13.24 5.17
N ALA A 123 -10.54 -14.34 4.52
CA ALA A 123 -11.01 -15.55 5.18
C ALA A 123 -10.07 -16.08 6.28
N PRO A 124 -8.73 -16.03 6.16
CA PRO A 124 -7.84 -16.41 7.25
C PRO A 124 -8.03 -15.57 8.52
N LEU A 125 -8.28 -14.27 8.39
CA LEU A 125 -8.51 -13.37 9.53
C LEU A 125 -9.94 -13.51 10.07
N ALA A 126 -10.92 -13.78 9.23
CA ALA A 126 -12.30 -14.01 9.65
C ALA A 126 -12.49 -15.29 10.50
N ARG A 127 -11.52 -16.23 10.45
CA ARG A 127 -11.52 -17.44 11.26
C ARG A 127 -11.09 -17.21 12.72
N LEU A 128 -10.45 -16.08 12.99
CA LEU A 128 -10.04 -15.69 14.33
C LEU A 128 -11.27 -15.26 15.15
N SER A 129 -11.26 -15.58 16.44
CA SER A 129 -12.26 -15.06 17.37
C SER A 129 -12.15 -13.52 17.48
N PRO A 130 -13.20 -12.81 17.94
CA PRO A 130 -13.15 -11.36 18.12
C PRO A 130 -12.00 -10.88 19.03
N ALA A 131 -11.67 -11.67 20.05
CA ALA A 131 -10.57 -11.36 20.96
C ALA A 131 -9.21 -11.47 20.26
N GLU A 132 -8.99 -12.51 19.45
CA GLU A 132 -7.77 -12.70 18.66
C GLU A 132 -7.63 -11.64 17.57
N GLN A 133 -8.72 -11.25 16.90
CA GLN A 133 -8.72 -10.15 15.92
C GLN A 133 -8.31 -8.83 16.59
N THR A 134 -8.81 -8.57 17.79
CA THR A 134 -8.45 -7.39 18.59
C THR A 134 -6.96 -7.42 18.96
N ALA A 135 -6.47 -8.55 19.46
CA ALA A 135 -5.06 -8.70 19.81
C ALA A 135 -4.13 -8.53 18.60
N LEU A 136 -4.47 -9.12 17.45
CA LEU A 136 -3.72 -8.96 16.21
C LEU A 136 -3.69 -7.50 15.75
N ARG A 137 -4.83 -6.80 15.76
CA ARG A 137 -4.91 -5.38 15.42
C ARG A 137 -3.97 -4.55 16.29
N ASP A 138 -3.99 -4.78 17.60
CA ASP A 138 -3.21 -3.98 18.56
C ASP A 138 -1.71 -4.26 18.45
N LEU A 139 -1.32 -5.52 18.17
CA LEU A 139 0.06 -5.90 17.87
C LEU A 139 0.57 -5.22 16.58
N LEU A 140 -0.23 -5.23 15.52
CA LEU A 140 0.13 -4.58 14.26
C LEU A 140 0.27 -3.07 14.43
N ARG A 141 -0.65 -2.41 15.15
CA ARG A 141 -0.54 -0.98 15.46
C ARG A 141 0.76 -0.67 16.21
N ARG A 142 1.05 -1.39 17.28
CA ARG A 142 2.29 -1.20 18.03
C ARG A 142 3.54 -1.39 17.18
N ALA A 143 3.53 -2.34 16.25
CA ALA A 143 4.66 -2.58 15.35
C ALA A 143 4.84 -1.45 14.32
N LEU A 144 3.75 -0.83 13.87
CA LEU A 144 3.77 0.26 12.88
C LEU A 144 4.01 1.63 13.51
N ASP A 145 3.53 1.85 14.75
CA ASP A 145 3.70 3.12 15.49
C ASP A 145 5.11 3.27 16.10
N SER A 146 5.92 2.20 16.09
CA SER A 146 7.30 2.29 16.56
C SER A 146 8.12 3.13 15.57
N PRO A 147 8.79 4.23 16.02
CA PRO A 147 9.66 4.98 15.14
C PRO A 147 10.74 4.05 14.58
N SER A 148 10.93 4.09 13.25
CA SER A 148 12.08 3.42 12.63
C SER A 148 13.38 3.99 13.23
N PRO A 149 14.36 3.13 13.53
CA PRO A 149 15.66 3.53 14.08
C PRO A 149 16.43 4.46 13.15
#